data_dbab8cebe7200f0ab27e1c9df8dddeba
#
_entry.id   dbab8cebe7200f0ab27e1c9df8dddeba
#
_cell.length_a   1.000
_cell.length_b   1.000
_cell.length_c   1.000
_cell.angle_alpha   90.00
_cell.angle_beta   90.00
_cell.angle_gamma   90.00
#
_symmetry.space_group_name_H-M   'P 1'
#
loop_
_entity.id
_entity.type
_entity.pdbx_description
1 polymer ?
#
loop_
_entity_poly.entity_id
_entity_poly.type
_entity_poly.pdbx_seq_one_letter_code
_entity_poly.pdbx_strand_id
1 'polypeptide(L)'
;MGKQQWKFLMEIIEMNQNILITSAGQRVSLVKAFQKEIKSLSKDNKVYTVDLNPILAPACHVSDGYRTVRRVTDPNYISELLVICKELDIKLIIPTIDTELLVLAEHKDLFLSEGIIPVVSDLEFVQACRDKRIINTFFEKHNIEIPKNLDKKNLSFPLFIKPYDGSLSKDTFLIENESELTEYHFQNEKLMFMEYIDHAKHDEYTVDTYYGRSGDVKCIVPRKRIFIRAGEINKGVTHKNEIVNYLKSRLSHIEGAVGCLTMQFFFNRETKRIIGIEINPRFGGGYPLSYFAGANYPKFLIEEYILKRELDYVEDWEENLLMLRYDDEVLVHHYEN
;
A
#
# COMPACT_ATOMS: atom_id res chain seq x y z
N MET A 1 -27.87 -19.59 8.05
CA MET A 1 -28.09 -18.42 7.17
C MET A 1 -29.57 -18.24 6.93
N GLY A 2 -30.16 -17.06 7.28
CA GLY A 2 -31.62 -16.81 7.17
C GLY A 2 -32.03 -16.56 5.69
N LYS A 3 -33.34 -16.77 5.38
CA LYS A 3 -33.89 -16.55 4.00
C LYS A 3 -33.56 -15.15 3.43
N GLN A 4 -33.50 -14.14 4.26
CA GLN A 4 -33.19 -12.76 3.86
C GLN A 4 -31.70 -12.58 3.46
N GLN A 5 -30.82 -13.26 4.14
CA GLN A 5 -29.39 -13.29 3.86
C GLN A 5 -29.07 -14.07 2.57
N TRP A 6 -29.84 -15.14 2.29
CA TRP A 6 -29.78 -15.88 1.02
C TRP A 6 -30.25 -15.03 -0.16
N LYS A 7 -31.38 -14.30 -0.01
CA LYS A 7 -31.88 -13.42 -1.07
C LYS A 7 -30.88 -12.32 -1.41
N PHE A 8 -30.32 -11.66 -0.42
CA PHE A 8 -29.26 -10.64 -0.61
C PHE A 8 -28.00 -11.20 -1.32
N LEU A 9 -27.58 -12.43 -0.94
CA LEU A 9 -26.43 -13.08 -1.57
C LEU A 9 -26.71 -13.41 -3.05
N MET A 10 -27.90 -13.87 -3.37
CA MET A 10 -28.31 -14.14 -4.76
C MET A 10 -28.38 -12.86 -5.59
N GLU A 11 -28.94 -11.78 -5.05
CA GLU A 11 -28.97 -10.48 -5.72
C GLU A 11 -27.53 -9.97 -6.01
N ILE A 12 -26.57 -10.13 -5.09
CA ILE A 12 -25.17 -9.76 -5.32
C ILE A 12 -24.53 -10.64 -6.41
N ILE A 13 -24.82 -11.94 -6.43
CA ILE A 13 -24.26 -12.88 -7.40
C ILE A 13 -24.80 -12.60 -8.81
N GLU A 14 -26.02 -12.12 -8.93
CA GLU A 14 -26.67 -11.75 -10.20
C GLU A 14 -26.18 -10.40 -10.75
N MET A 15 -25.55 -9.55 -9.94
CA MET A 15 -25.01 -8.26 -10.36
C MET A 15 -23.51 -8.38 -10.69
N ASN A 16 -23.06 -7.69 -11.73
CA ASN A 16 -21.62 -7.55 -11.99
C ASN A 16 -20.92 -6.86 -10.81
N GLN A 17 -19.90 -7.52 -10.27
CA GLN A 17 -19.09 -7.01 -9.16
C GLN A 17 -17.65 -6.74 -9.64
N ASN A 18 -17.51 -5.93 -10.69
CA ASN A 18 -16.23 -5.67 -11.32
C ASN A 18 -15.33 -4.79 -10.44
N ILE A 19 -14.03 -5.05 -10.50
CA ILE A 19 -13.01 -4.32 -9.76
C ILE A 19 -12.11 -3.60 -10.76
N LEU A 20 -11.72 -2.36 -10.45
CA LEU A 20 -10.75 -1.58 -11.19
C LEU A 20 -9.48 -1.41 -10.36
N ILE A 21 -8.34 -1.83 -10.90
CA ILE A 21 -7.02 -1.53 -10.32
C ILE A 21 -6.42 -0.37 -11.11
N THR A 22 -6.16 0.73 -10.44
CA THR A 22 -5.62 1.95 -11.07
C THR A 22 -4.10 2.01 -10.96
N SER A 23 -3.47 2.71 -11.92
CA SER A 23 -2.00 2.81 -12.02
C SER A 23 -1.32 1.44 -11.94
N ALA A 24 -1.87 0.47 -12.70
CA ALA A 24 -1.59 -0.95 -12.50
C ALA A 24 -0.13 -1.34 -12.76
N GLY A 25 0.55 -0.70 -13.72
CA GLY A 25 1.99 -0.85 -13.98
C GLY A 25 2.45 -2.31 -14.01
N GLN A 26 3.32 -2.67 -13.08
CA GLN A 26 3.90 -4.02 -12.93
C GLN A 26 3.16 -4.91 -11.92
N ARG A 27 1.93 -4.57 -11.50
CA ARG A 27 1.19 -5.25 -10.43
C ARG A 27 0.51 -6.56 -10.87
N VAL A 28 1.16 -7.35 -11.74
CA VAL A 28 0.63 -8.62 -12.31
C VAL A 28 0.10 -9.57 -11.23
N SER A 29 0.88 -9.81 -10.17
CA SER A 29 0.47 -10.72 -9.09
C SER A 29 -0.75 -10.19 -8.31
N LEU A 30 -0.88 -8.87 -8.14
CA LEU A 30 -2.04 -8.26 -7.49
C LEU A 30 -3.30 -8.42 -8.34
N VAL A 31 -3.21 -8.16 -9.65
CA VAL A 31 -4.32 -8.38 -10.60
C VAL A 31 -4.79 -9.82 -10.55
N LYS A 32 -3.86 -10.79 -10.64
CA LYS A 32 -4.17 -12.23 -10.58
C LYS A 32 -4.82 -12.62 -9.23
N ALA A 33 -4.39 -12.03 -8.12
CA ALA A 33 -4.98 -12.27 -6.80
C ALA A 33 -6.44 -11.79 -6.77
N PHE A 34 -6.73 -10.56 -7.21
CA PHE A 34 -8.10 -10.06 -7.30
C PHE A 34 -8.97 -10.86 -8.26
N GLN A 35 -8.45 -11.25 -9.44
CA GLN A 35 -9.16 -12.10 -10.38
C GLN A 35 -9.56 -13.45 -9.77
N LYS A 36 -8.64 -14.09 -9.04
CA LYS A 36 -8.92 -15.37 -8.36
C LYS A 36 -10.07 -15.22 -7.37
N GLU A 37 -10.03 -14.18 -6.54
CA GLU A 37 -11.01 -14.02 -5.47
C GLU A 37 -12.38 -13.55 -6.00
N ILE A 38 -12.43 -12.59 -6.91
CA ILE A 38 -13.71 -12.10 -7.43
C ILE A 38 -14.42 -13.14 -8.31
N LYS A 39 -13.66 -13.91 -9.10
CA LYS A 39 -14.21 -14.99 -9.93
C LYS A 39 -14.71 -16.19 -9.12
N SER A 40 -14.33 -16.29 -7.83
CA SER A 40 -14.92 -17.26 -6.92
C SER A 40 -16.37 -16.95 -6.55
N LEU A 41 -16.81 -15.68 -6.65
CA LEU A 41 -18.21 -15.30 -6.46
C LEU A 41 -19.04 -15.55 -7.73
N SER A 42 -18.57 -15.10 -8.88
CA SER A 42 -19.14 -15.37 -10.20
C SER A 42 -18.04 -15.34 -11.25
N LYS A 43 -18.10 -16.27 -12.22
CA LYS A 43 -17.16 -16.30 -13.35
C LYS A 43 -17.26 -15.09 -14.27
N ASP A 44 -18.41 -14.39 -14.24
CA ASP A 44 -18.67 -13.20 -15.06
C ASP A 44 -18.04 -11.94 -14.49
N ASN A 45 -17.68 -11.95 -13.21
CA ASN A 45 -16.98 -10.84 -12.58
C ASN A 45 -15.56 -10.65 -13.14
N LYS A 46 -15.18 -9.40 -13.34
CA LYS A 46 -13.94 -9.02 -14.01
C LYS A 46 -13.07 -8.10 -13.16
N VAL A 47 -11.76 -8.17 -13.40
CA VAL A 47 -10.79 -7.22 -12.89
C VAL A 47 -10.23 -6.43 -14.07
N TYR A 48 -10.59 -5.17 -14.13
CA TYR A 48 -10.08 -4.22 -15.12
C TYR A 48 -8.89 -3.43 -14.55
N THR A 49 -8.13 -2.86 -15.45
CA THR A 49 -7.00 -1.99 -15.08
C THR A 49 -7.02 -0.69 -15.87
N VAL A 50 -6.49 0.37 -15.28
CA VAL A 50 -6.14 1.60 -15.99
C VAL A 50 -4.70 1.98 -15.72
N ASP A 51 -4.06 2.54 -16.73
CA ASP A 51 -2.71 3.08 -16.65
C ASP A 51 -2.56 4.26 -17.63
N LEU A 52 -1.57 5.12 -17.41
CA LEU A 52 -1.22 6.19 -18.34
C LEU A 52 -0.77 5.63 -19.69
N ASN A 53 -0.03 4.52 -19.65
CA ASN A 53 0.43 3.79 -20.82
C ASN A 53 0.17 2.29 -20.67
N PRO A 54 -1.08 1.83 -20.82
CA PRO A 54 -1.46 0.45 -20.58
C PRO A 54 -0.76 -0.55 -21.51
N ILE A 55 -0.33 -0.11 -22.69
CA ILE A 55 0.38 -0.97 -23.66
C ILE A 55 1.72 -1.42 -23.09
N LEU A 56 2.41 -0.56 -22.31
CA LEU A 56 3.68 -0.87 -21.67
C LEU A 56 3.53 -1.34 -20.21
N ALA A 57 2.32 -1.53 -19.73
CA ALA A 57 2.02 -1.98 -18.38
C ALA A 57 1.63 -3.47 -18.36
N PRO A 58 2.52 -4.40 -17.98
CA PRO A 58 2.24 -5.84 -18.04
C PRO A 58 0.99 -6.24 -17.24
N ALA A 59 0.66 -5.54 -16.15
CA ALA A 59 -0.56 -5.80 -15.38
C ALA A 59 -1.83 -5.57 -16.21
N CYS A 60 -1.80 -4.65 -17.18
CA CYS A 60 -2.92 -4.38 -18.07
C CYS A 60 -3.20 -5.55 -19.03
N HIS A 61 -2.17 -6.23 -19.47
CA HIS A 61 -2.30 -7.37 -20.41
C HIS A 61 -2.77 -8.67 -19.73
N VAL A 62 -2.62 -8.80 -18.41
CA VAL A 62 -3.11 -9.97 -17.66
C VAL A 62 -4.50 -9.73 -17.05
N SER A 63 -5.00 -8.50 -17.07
CA SER A 63 -6.34 -8.15 -16.59
C SER A 63 -7.43 -8.62 -17.57
N ASP A 64 -8.70 -8.55 -17.16
CA ASP A 64 -9.84 -8.92 -18.01
C ASP A 64 -10.17 -7.80 -19.04
N GLY A 65 -9.42 -6.71 -19.03
CA GLY A 65 -9.47 -5.59 -19.96
C GLY A 65 -8.87 -4.34 -19.33
N TYR A 66 -8.46 -3.40 -20.17
CA TYR A 66 -7.83 -2.18 -19.70
C TYR A 66 -8.34 -0.93 -20.45
N ARG A 67 -8.06 0.24 -19.86
CA ARG A 67 -8.27 1.56 -20.49
C ARG A 67 -7.06 2.44 -20.24
N THR A 68 -6.80 3.35 -21.14
CA THR A 68 -5.90 4.48 -20.92
C THR A 68 -6.60 5.49 -20.02
N VAL A 69 -5.86 6.11 -19.11
CA VAL A 69 -6.33 7.20 -18.29
C VAL A 69 -5.28 8.31 -18.26
N ARG A 70 -5.71 9.56 -18.12
CA ARG A 70 -4.83 10.72 -17.99
C ARG A 70 -3.91 10.62 -16.76
N ARG A 71 -2.91 11.49 -16.69
CA ARG A 71 -2.10 11.63 -15.49
C ARG A 71 -2.98 12.05 -14.31
N VAL A 72 -2.65 11.55 -13.13
CA VAL A 72 -3.33 11.90 -11.85
C VAL A 72 -3.39 13.42 -11.61
N THR A 73 -2.40 14.17 -12.14
CA THR A 73 -2.34 15.63 -12.03
C THR A 73 -3.18 16.38 -13.08
N ASP A 74 -3.80 15.68 -14.03
CA ASP A 74 -4.70 16.30 -15.01
C ASP A 74 -6.05 16.62 -14.34
N PRO A 75 -6.58 17.86 -14.49
CA PRO A 75 -7.85 18.22 -13.85
C PRO A 75 -9.04 17.37 -14.31
N ASN A 76 -8.96 16.71 -15.45
CA ASN A 76 -10.00 15.81 -15.97
C ASN A 76 -9.82 14.35 -15.55
N TYR A 77 -8.78 14.01 -14.77
CA TYR A 77 -8.50 12.63 -14.35
C TYR A 77 -9.71 11.97 -13.68
N ILE A 78 -10.30 12.62 -12.70
CA ILE A 78 -11.42 12.08 -11.91
C ILE A 78 -12.67 11.90 -12.77
N SER A 79 -13.00 12.87 -13.62
CA SER A 79 -14.17 12.77 -14.52
C SER A 79 -14.02 11.65 -15.53
N GLU A 80 -12.83 11.48 -16.10
CA GLU A 80 -12.53 10.37 -17.02
C GLU A 80 -12.59 9.01 -16.31
N LEU A 81 -11.99 8.90 -15.12
CA LEU A 81 -12.02 7.68 -14.32
C LEU A 81 -13.46 7.28 -13.95
N LEU A 82 -14.32 8.25 -13.61
CA LEU A 82 -15.72 8.01 -13.29
C LEU A 82 -16.49 7.47 -14.51
N VAL A 83 -16.25 8.02 -15.71
CA VAL A 83 -16.83 7.52 -16.96
C VAL A 83 -16.41 6.08 -17.20
N ILE A 84 -15.12 5.77 -17.10
CA ILE A 84 -14.58 4.40 -17.25
C ILE A 84 -15.25 3.44 -16.25
N CYS A 85 -15.40 3.87 -14.99
CA CYS A 85 -16.02 3.05 -13.97
C CYS A 85 -17.49 2.73 -14.28
N LYS A 86 -18.25 3.70 -14.80
CA LYS A 86 -19.65 3.50 -15.22
C LYS A 86 -19.77 2.57 -16.43
N GLU A 87 -18.93 2.77 -17.44
CA GLU A 87 -18.90 1.92 -18.65
C GLU A 87 -18.57 0.45 -18.35
N LEU A 88 -17.75 0.21 -17.33
CA LEU A 88 -17.28 -1.12 -16.96
C LEU A 88 -18.02 -1.73 -15.75
N ASP A 89 -19.09 -1.12 -15.27
CA ASP A 89 -19.85 -1.54 -14.07
C ASP A 89 -18.94 -1.77 -12.85
N ILE A 90 -17.99 -0.88 -12.60
CA ILE A 90 -17.03 -1.02 -11.48
C ILE A 90 -17.72 -0.81 -10.13
N LYS A 91 -17.42 -1.69 -9.17
CA LYS A 91 -17.87 -1.59 -7.76
C LYS A 91 -16.77 -1.15 -6.82
N LEU A 92 -15.54 -1.62 -7.04
CA LEU A 92 -14.39 -1.24 -6.21
C LEU A 92 -13.28 -0.66 -7.08
N ILE A 93 -12.66 0.44 -6.61
CA ILE A 93 -11.43 0.99 -7.17
C ILE A 93 -10.30 0.69 -6.20
N ILE A 94 -9.21 0.09 -6.68
CA ILE A 94 -8.02 -0.27 -5.90
C ILE A 94 -6.82 0.56 -6.40
N PRO A 95 -6.47 1.66 -5.73
CA PRO A 95 -5.31 2.45 -6.09
C PRO A 95 -4.00 1.75 -5.69
N THR A 96 -2.95 1.94 -6.50
CA THR A 96 -1.65 1.28 -6.27
C THR A 96 -0.47 2.24 -6.11
N ILE A 97 -0.64 3.54 -6.30
CA ILE A 97 0.41 4.55 -6.15
C ILE A 97 0.00 5.67 -5.19
N ASP A 98 0.97 6.19 -4.46
CA ASP A 98 0.73 7.18 -3.39
C ASP A 98 0.20 8.54 -3.89
N THR A 99 0.59 8.94 -5.11
CA THR A 99 0.13 10.21 -5.71
C THR A 99 -1.35 10.21 -6.07
N GLU A 100 -1.94 9.05 -6.28
CA GLU A 100 -3.34 8.90 -6.64
C GLU A 100 -4.28 8.91 -5.43
N LEU A 101 -3.78 8.50 -4.27
CA LEU A 101 -4.58 8.36 -3.04
C LEU A 101 -5.23 9.69 -2.63
N LEU A 102 -4.47 10.80 -2.72
CA LEU A 102 -4.97 12.12 -2.34
C LEU A 102 -6.17 12.53 -3.20
N VAL A 103 -6.00 12.43 -4.52
CA VAL A 103 -7.04 12.83 -5.49
C VAL A 103 -8.29 11.96 -5.35
N LEU A 104 -8.14 10.66 -5.12
CA LEU A 104 -9.27 9.75 -4.87
C LEU A 104 -9.94 10.02 -3.51
N ALA A 105 -9.19 10.34 -2.47
CA ALA A 105 -9.74 10.67 -1.15
C ALA A 105 -10.54 11.97 -1.18
N GLU A 106 -10.05 13.00 -1.89
CA GLU A 106 -10.75 14.27 -2.10
C GLU A 106 -12.08 14.12 -2.85
N HIS A 107 -12.18 13.12 -3.74
CA HIS A 107 -13.37 12.89 -4.57
C HIS A 107 -14.14 11.61 -4.20
N LYS A 108 -13.87 11.04 -3.02
CA LYS A 108 -14.48 9.77 -2.57
C LYS A 108 -16.00 9.81 -2.62
N ASP A 109 -16.61 10.88 -2.14
CA ASP A 109 -18.07 11.03 -2.11
C ASP A 109 -18.71 11.05 -3.51
N LEU A 110 -18.01 11.60 -4.50
CA LEU A 110 -18.48 11.59 -5.89
C LEU A 110 -18.64 10.16 -6.41
N PHE A 111 -17.65 9.29 -6.16
CA PHE A 111 -17.74 7.88 -6.55
C PHE A 111 -18.79 7.13 -5.73
N LEU A 112 -18.86 7.38 -4.42
CA LEU A 112 -19.86 6.75 -3.55
C LEU A 112 -21.29 7.08 -3.97
N SER A 113 -21.58 8.31 -4.41
CA SER A 113 -22.90 8.71 -4.91
C SER A 113 -23.34 7.94 -6.17
N GLU A 114 -22.37 7.35 -6.89
CA GLU A 114 -22.61 6.52 -8.09
C GLU A 114 -22.53 5.00 -7.77
N GLY A 115 -22.44 4.63 -6.48
CA GLY A 115 -22.35 3.24 -6.05
C GLY A 115 -21.01 2.58 -6.31
N ILE A 116 -19.96 3.39 -6.56
CA ILE A 116 -18.56 2.95 -6.77
C ILE A 116 -17.77 3.25 -5.50
N ILE A 117 -16.99 2.31 -5.01
CA ILE A 117 -16.26 2.45 -3.75
C ILE A 117 -14.75 2.53 -4.02
N PRO A 118 -14.12 3.71 -3.94
CA PRO A 118 -12.68 3.80 -3.88
C PRO A 118 -12.19 3.26 -2.54
N VAL A 119 -11.35 2.22 -2.58
CA VAL A 119 -10.71 1.68 -1.37
C VAL A 119 -9.51 2.57 -1.05
N VAL A 120 -9.79 3.70 -0.47
CA VAL A 120 -8.84 4.71 -0.05
C VAL A 120 -9.18 5.19 1.35
N SER A 121 -8.19 5.36 2.19
CA SER A 121 -8.33 5.94 3.53
C SER A 121 -8.85 7.38 3.45
N ASP A 122 -9.31 7.92 4.55
CA ASP A 122 -9.83 9.28 4.58
C ASP A 122 -8.75 10.31 4.27
N LEU A 123 -9.16 11.47 3.75
CA LEU A 123 -8.28 12.51 3.24
C LEU A 123 -7.22 12.94 4.27
N GLU A 124 -7.63 13.15 5.52
CA GLU A 124 -6.73 13.58 6.59
C GLU A 124 -5.61 12.55 6.84
N PHE A 125 -5.95 11.27 6.89
CA PHE A 125 -4.96 10.21 7.07
C PHE A 125 -4.04 10.05 5.85
N VAL A 126 -4.58 10.15 4.64
CA VAL A 126 -3.78 10.13 3.40
C VAL A 126 -2.79 11.30 3.38
N GLN A 127 -3.23 12.51 3.75
CA GLN A 127 -2.37 13.70 3.84
C GLN A 127 -1.26 13.50 4.88
N ALA A 128 -1.60 12.96 6.05
CA ALA A 128 -0.62 12.66 7.10
C ALA A 128 0.46 11.67 6.61
N CYS A 129 0.08 10.64 5.88
CA CYS A 129 1.02 9.66 5.32
C CYS A 129 1.96 10.24 4.25
N ARG A 130 1.57 11.34 3.59
CA ARG A 130 2.37 12.00 2.54
C ARG A 130 3.53 12.84 3.09
N ASP A 131 3.41 13.35 4.31
CA ASP A 131 4.43 14.19 4.96
C ASP A 131 5.06 13.46 6.14
N LYS A 132 6.35 13.14 6.02
CA LYS A 132 7.10 12.41 7.05
C LYS A 132 7.15 13.13 8.40
N ARG A 133 6.96 14.45 8.42
CA ARG A 133 6.91 15.24 9.66
C ARG A 133 5.59 14.98 10.39
N ILE A 134 4.49 14.86 9.63
CA ILE A 134 3.16 14.60 10.18
C ILE A 134 3.06 13.14 10.62
N ILE A 135 3.53 12.19 9.80
CA ILE A 135 3.50 10.78 10.18
C ILE A 135 4.42 10.47 11.37
N ASN A 136 5.53 11.19 11.53
CA ASN A 136 6.35 11.11 12.72
C ASN A 136 5.56 11.51 13.97
N THR A 137 4.84 12.63 13.93
CA THR A 137 3.95 13.07 15.03
C THR A 137 2.85 12.04 15.31
N PHE A 138 2.29 11.42 14.27
CA PHE A 138 1.32 10.33 14.42
C PHE A 138 1.94 9.13 15.16
N PHE A 139 3.14 8.69 14.78
CA PHE A 139 3.84 7.61 15.47
C PHE A 139 4.10 7.94 16.95
N GLU A 140 4.58 9.15 17.25
CA GLU A 140 4.83 9.59 18.62
C GLU A 140 3.55 9.58 19.49
N LYS A 141 2.42 10.05 18.96
CA LYS A 141 1.11 10.00 19.63
C LYS A 141 0.68 8.57 19.98
N HIS A 142 1.10 7.59 19.18
CA HIS A 142 0.82 6.18 19.42
C HIS A 142 1.96 5.45 20.16
N ASN A 143 2.89 6.18 20.75
CA ASN A 143 4.07 5.65 21.46
C ASN A 143 4.92 4.72 20.57
N ILE A 144 5.01 5.02 19.29
CA ILE A 144 5.91 4.36 18.33
C ILE A 144 7.14 5.24 18.19
N GLU A 145 8.30 4.64 18.46
CA GLU A 145 9.58 5.32 18.30
C GLU A 145 9.88 5.62 16.84
N ILE A 146 10.48 6.77 16.58
CA ILE A 146 10.94 7.22 15.26
C ILE A 146 12.44 7.55 15.31
N PRO A 147 13.16 7.60 14.17
CA PRO A 147 14.51 8.13 14.13
C PRO A 147 14.49 9.60 14.62
N LYS A 148 15.38 9.93 15.56
CA LYS A 148 15.42 11.28 16.14
C LYS A 148 15.72 12.32 15.07
N ASN A 149 14.96 13.41 15.07
CA ASN A 149 15.30 14.60 14.29
C ASN A 149 16.52 15.30 14.94
N LEU A 150 17.48 15.69 14.12
CA LEU A 150 18.68 16.38 14.57
C LEU A 150 18.57 17.89 14.29
N ASP A 151 19.04 18.70 15.25
CA ASP A 151 19.19 20.12 15.04
C ASP A 151 20.37 20.39 14.09
N LYS A 152 20.14 21.11 12.98
CA LYS A 152 21.18 21.51 12.02
C LYS A 152 22.37 22.27 12.66
N LYS A 153 22.19 22.85 13.85
CA LYS A 153 23.25 23.54 14.60
C LYS A 153 24.09 22.62 15.50
N ASN A 154 23.60 21.40 15.77
CA ASN A 154 24.28 20.47 16.66
C ASN A 154 24.11 19.04 16.13
N LEU A 155 24.89 18.72 15.08
CA LEU A 155 24.84 17.45 14.39
C LEU A 155 25.71 16.41 15.08
N SER A 156 25.22 15.18 15.11
CA SER A 156 25.99 13.97 15.49
C SER A 156 26.09 13.04 14.31
N PHE A 157 27.23 12.38 14.13
CA PHE A 157 27.52 11.50 13.02
C PHE A 157 27.66 10.04 13.46
N PRO A 158 27.35 9.06 12.61
CA PRO A 158 26.72 9.25 11.30
C PRO A 158 25.28 9.74 11.41
N LEU A 159 24.80 10.49 10.39
CA LEU A 159 23.43 10.93 10.30
C LEU A 159 22.81 10.59 8.93
N PHE A 160 21.48 10.60 8.85
CA PHE A 160 20.74 10.34 7.62
C PHE A 160 19.91 11.57 7.21
N ILE A 161 20.01 11.94 5.92
CA ILE A 161 19.26 13.05 5.37
C ILE A 161 18.27 12.52 4.34
N LYS A 162 17.01 12.96 4.41
CA LYS A 162 15.97 12.65 3.42
C LYS A 162 14.94 13.76 3.31
N PRO A 163 14.27 13.94 2.16
CA PRO A 163 13.17 14.88 2.04
C PRO A 163 11.92 14.38 2.80
N TYR A 164 11.16 15.32 3.38
CA TYR A 164 9.93 14.97 4.11
C TYR A 164 8.81 14.46 3.21
N ASP A 165 8.81 14.85 1.93
CA ASP A 165 7.81 14.49 0.90
C ASP A 165 8.36 13.53 -0.17
N GLY A 166 9.59 13.00 0.04
CA GLY A 166 10.28 12.13 -0.91
C GLY A 166 9.75 10.70 -0.96
N SER A 167 9.95 10.04 -2.10
CA SER A 167 9.63 8.64 -2.34
C SER A 167 10.73 7.94 -3.12
N LEU A 168 10.74 6.59 -3.13
CA LEU A 168 11.70 5.77 -3.87
C LEU A 168 13.18 6.03 -3.51
N SER A 169 13.46 6.43 -2.26
CA SER A 169 14.81 6.76 -1.76
C SER A 169 15.55 7.80 -2.62
N LYS A 170 14.83 8.69 -3.30
CA LYS A 170 15.44 9.81 -4.00
C LYS A 170 15.86 10.87 -3.01
N ASP A 171 17.01 11.50 -3.28
CA ASP A 171 17.56 12.61 -2.49
C ASP A 171 17.82 12.23 -1.03
N THR A 172 18.28 10.98 -0.81
CA THR A 172 18.65 10.46 0.51
C THR A 172 20.15 10.32 0.64
N PHE A 173 20.71 10.72 1.79
CA PHE A 173 22.15 10.75 2.03
C PHE A 173 22.49 10.13 3.38
N LEU A 174 23.44 9.22 3.40
CA LEU A 174 24.16 8.83 4.62
C LEU A 174 25.38 9.73 4.74
N ILE A 175 25.51 10.45 5.82
CA ILE A 175 26.60 11.38 6.10
C ILE A 175 27.39 10.81 7.27
N GLU A 176 28.60 10.36 7.00
CA GLU A 176 29.45 9.71 8.01
C GLU A 176 30.22 10.75 8.86
N ASN A 177 30.52 11.90 8.27
CA ASN A 177 31.26 12.97 8.95
C ASN A 177 30.93 14.36 8.37
N GLU A 178 31.33 15.41 9.08
CA GLU A 178 30.99 16.80 8.75
C GLU A 178 31.49 17.24 7.36
N SER A 179 32.60 16.69 6.86
CA SER A 179 33.18 17.09 5.56
C SER A 179 32.34 16.65 4.35
N GLU A 180 31.38 15.76 4.54
CA GLU A 180 30.43 15.31 3.50
C GLU A 180 29.20 16.22 3.38
N LEU A 181 28.99 17.10 4.36
CA LEU A 181 27.92 18.07 4.31
C LEU A 181 28.25 19.17 3.28
N THR A 182 27.25 19.50 2.49
CA THR A 182 27.35 20.53 1.47
C THR A 182 26.32 21.64 1.73
N GLU A 183 26.51 22.78 1.09
CA GLU A 183 25.53 23.88 1.15
C GLU A 183 24.14 23.47 0.70
N TYR A 184 24.03 22.55 -0.26
CA TYR A 184 22.76 21.98 -0.72
C TYR A 184 21.95 21.36 0.43
N HIS A 185 22.59 20.60 1.33
CA HIS A 185 21.92 19.96 2.44
C HIS A 185 21.28 20.96 3.41
N PHE A 186 21.85 22.14 3.56
CA PHE A 186 21.34 23.18 4.46
C PHE A 186 20.32 24.09 3.78
N GLN A 187 20.50 24.39 2.49
CA GLN A 187 19.63 25.30 1.74
C GLN A 187 18.30 24.63 1.31
N ASN A 188 18.31 23.32 1.10
CA ASN A 188 17.08 22.62 0.75
C ASN A 188 16.21 22.41 1.99
N GLU A 189 15.16 23.25 2.12
CA GLU A 189 14.22 23.21 3.26
C GLU A 189 13.43 21.91 3.36
N LYS A 190 13.36 21.13 2.29
CA LYS A 190 12.69 19.82 2.31
C LYS A 190 13.48 18.74 3.05
N LEU A 191 14.77 18.92 3.24
CA LEU A 191 15.64 17.92 3.83
C LEU A 191 15.55 17.90 5.37
N MET A 192 15.20 16.74 5.90
CA MET A 192 15.21 16.40 7.31
C MET A 192 16.55 15.77 7.67
N PHE A 193 17.16 16.22 8.77
CA PHE A 193 18.36 15.64 9.34
C PHE A 193 17.95 14.71 10.47
N MET A 194 18.36 13.45 10.42
CA MET A 194 17.85 12.42 11.29
C MET A 194 18.97 11.53 11.83
N GLU A 195 18.73 10.88 12.96
CA GLU A 195 19.51 9.78 13.47
C GLU A 195 19.70 8.72 12.37
N TYR A 196 20.94 8.28 12.15
CA TYR A 196 21.19 7.12 11.31
C TYR A 196 20.88 5.84 12.08
N ILE A 197 20.03 5.00 11.51
CA ILE A 197 19.74 3.68 12.07
C ILE A 197 20.65 2.66 11.40
N ASP A 198 21.61 2.13 12.18
CA ASP A 198 22.60 1.19 11.70
C ASP A 198 21.98 -0.13 11.21
N HIS A 199 22.06 -0.35 9.90
CA HIS A 199 21.54 -1.56 9.25
C HIS A 199 22.29 -2.86 9.65
N ALA A 200 23.48 -2.77 10.22
CA ALA A 200 24.16 -3.95 10.75
C ALA A 200 23.49 -4.48 12.02
N LYS A 201 22.81 -3.60 12.78
CA LYS A 201 22.12 -3.92 14.04
C LYS A 201 20.61 -4.02 13.91
N HIS A 202 20.04 -3.43 12.85
CA HIS A 202 18.59 -3.37 12.64
C HIS A 202 18.21 -4.01 11.32
N ASP A 203 17.29 -4.96 11.39
CA ASP A 203 16.62 -5.47 10.19
C ASP A 203 15.54 -4.50 9.74
N GLU A 204 15.41 -4.29 8.45
CA GLU A 204 14.32 -3.52 7.88
C GLU A 204 13.14 -4.43 7.54
N TYR A 205 11.96 -4.06 8.02
CA TYR A 205 10.69 -4.73 7.77
C TYR A 205 9.73 -3.83 6.98
N THR A 206 9.07 -4.42 6.02
CA THR A 206 7.83 -3.90 5.48
C THR A 206 6.70 -4.71 6.09
N VAL A 207 5.72 -4.04 6.70
CA VAL A 207 4.58 -4.69 7.35
C VAL A 207 3.33 -4.37 6.56
N ASP A 208 2.73 -5.39 5.93
CA ASP A 208 1.41 -5.23 5.37
C ASP A 208 0.37 -5.39 6.48
N THR A 209 -0.47 -4.39 6.64
CA THR A 209 -1.59 -4.41 7.58
C THR A 209 -2.90 -4.25 6.81
N TYR A 210 -3.96 -4.87 7.28
CA TYR A 210 -5.29 -4.65 6.77
C TYR A 210 -6.16 -4.01 7.84
N TYR A 211 -6.74 -2.86 7.51
CA TYR A 211 -7.73 -2.18 8.34
C TYR A 211 -9.10 -2.33 7.71
N GLY A 212 -10.06 -2.81 8.50
CA GLY A 212 -11.45 -2.93 8.10
C GLY A 212 -12.12 -1.57 7.94
N ARG A 213 -13.36 -1.56 7.47
CA ARG A 213 -14.15 -0.32 7.25
C ARG A 213 -14.34 0.53 8.50
N SER A 214 -14.23 -0.07 9.68
CA SER A 214 -14.32 0.63 10.98
C SER A 214 -13.00 1.29 11.40
N GLY A 215 -11.90 1.10 10.66
CA GLY A 215 -10.56 1.53 11.09
C GLY A 215 -9.87 0.57 12.05
N ASP A 216 -10.44 -0.62 12.32
CA ASP A 216 -9.82 -1.63 13.17
C ASP A 216 -8.89 -2.54 12.39
N VAL A 217 -7.73 -2.86 12.97
CA VAL A 217 -6.78 -3.77 12.35
C VAL A 217 -7.35 -5.21 12.30
N LYS A 218 -7.25 -5.85 11.16
CA LYS A 218 -7.74 -7.21 10.91
C LYS A 218 -6.64 -8.20 10.57
N CYS A 219 -5.46 -7.74 10.15
CA CYS A 219 -4.30 -8.59 9.88
C CYS A 219 -3.02 -7.76 9.92
N ILE A 220 -1.92 -8.36 10.39
CA ILE A 220 -0.58 -7.74 10.44
C ILE A 220 0.43 -8.78 9.97
N VAL A 221 1.18 -8.49 8.90
CA VAL A 221 2.19 -9.40 8.32
C VAL A 221 3.53 -8.70 8.17
N PRO A 222 4.45 -8.86 9.14
CA PRO A 222 5.81 -8.37 8.99
C PRO A 222 6.59 -9.21 7.95
N ARG A 223 7.23 -8.53 7.01
CA ARG A 223 8.08 -9.10 5.98
C ARG A 223 9.47 -8.51 6.10
N LYS A 224 10.46 -9.32 6.46
CA LYS A 224 11.86 -8.90 6.48
C LYS A 224 12.34 -8.67 5.05
N ARG A 225 13.00 -7.54 4.81
CA ARG A 225 13.63 -7.19 3.53
C ARG A 225 15.03 -7.79 3.48
N ILE A 226 15.22 -8.82 2.64
CA ILE A 226 16.53 -9.50 2.48
C ILE A 226 17.32 -8.84 1.35
N PHE A 227 16.66 -8.57 0.22
CA PHE A 227 17.28 -7.93 -0.94
C PHE A 227 16.29 -7.01 -1.63
N ILE A 228 16.77 -5.80 -1.96
CA ILE A 228 15.97 -4.73 -2.58
C ILE A 228 16.47 -4.51 -4.00
N ARG A 229 15.54 -4.35 -4.96
CA ARG A 229 15.82 -3.98 -6.34
C ARG A 229 14.90 -2.83 -6.75
N ALA A 230 15.48 -1.73 -7.19
CA ALA A 230 14.73 -0.52 -7.59
C ALA A 230 13.73 -0.02 -6.53
N GLY A 231 14.13 -0.03 -5.24
CA GLY A 231 13.29 0.42 -4.12
C GLY A 231 12.23 -0.59 -3.63
N GLU A 232 12.00 -1.67 -4.38
CA GLU A 232 11.07 -2.73 -4.00
C GLU A 232 11.77 -3.98 -3.48
N ILE A 233 11.07 -4.71 -2.60
CA ILE A 233 11.55 -5.99 -2.09
C ILE A 233 11.63 -7.02 -3.23
N ASN A 234 12.82 -7.58 -3.45
CA ASN A 234 13.06 -8.65 -4.42
C ASN A 234 13.17 -10.01 -3.74
N LYS A 235 13.82 -10.07 -2.57
CA LYS A 235 13.85 -11.26 -1.71
C LYS A 235 13.39 -10.87 -0.32
N GLY A 236 12.47 -11.62 0.26
CA GLY A 236 11.93 -11.35 1.59
C GLY A 236 11.29 -12.56 2.21
N VAL A 237 11.09 -12.51 3.50
CA VAL A 237 10.54 -13.62 4.28
C VAL A 237 9.53 -13.08 5.29
N THR A 238 8.42 -13.79 5.49
CA THR A 238 7.43 -13.49 6.53
C THR A 238 7.95 -13.90 7.90
N HIS A 239 7.74 -13.05 8.92
CA HIS A 239 8.14 -13.34 10.30
C HIS A 239 7.02 -12.98 11.28
N LYS A 240 6.66 -13.93 12.16
CA LYS A 240 5.86 -13.67 13.37
C LYS A 240 6.79 -13.25 14.48
N ASN A 241 7.08 -11.96 14.57
CA ASN A 241 7.97 -11.40 15.59
C ASN A 241 7.25 -10.35 16.45
N GLU A 242 7.99 -9.68 17.30
CA GLU A 242 7.50 -8.68 18.26
C GLU A 242 6.73 -7.53 17.59
N ILE A 243 6.98 -7.25 16.29
CA ILE A 243 6.29 -6.18 15.54
C ILE A 243 4.77 -6.44 15.50
N VAL A 244 4.32 -7.71 15.40
CA VAL A 244 2.89 -8.03 15.37
C VAL A 244 2.18 -7.52 16.63
N ASN A 245 2.66 -7.94 17.81
CA ASN A 245 2.07 -7.53 19.08
C ASN A 245 2.28 -6.04 19.37
N TYR A 246 3.42 -5.49 18.95
CA TYR A 246 3.72 -4.07 19.07
C TYR A 246 2.71 -3.21 18.32
N LEU A 247 2.41 -3.53 17.06
CA LEU A 247 1.43 -2.80 16.27
C LEU A 247 -0.01 -3.07 16.74
N LYS A 248 -0.33 -4.31 17.07
CA LYS A 248 -1.65 -4.69 17.59
C LYS A 248 -2.01 -3.92 18.86
N SER A 249 -1.03 -3.63 19.73
CA SER A 249 -1.26 -2.88 20.96
C SER A 249 -1.32 -1.36 20.77
N ARG A 250 -0.68 -0.81 19.74
CA ARG A 250 -0.54 0.65 19.52
C ARG A 250 -1.40 1.19 18.39
N LEU A 251 -1.64 0.37 17.37
CA LEU A 251 -2.39 0.70 16.16
C LEU A 251 -3.53 -0.28 15.92
N SER A 252 -4.19 -0.74 17.01
CA SER A 252 -5.39 -1.60 16.91
C SER A 252 -6.52 -0.92 16.15
N HIS A 253 -6.59 0.40 16.24
CA HIS A 253 -7.52 1.26 15.53
C HIS A 253 -6.78 2.49 15.02
N ILE A 254 -7.04 2.86 13.77
CA ILE A 254 -6.60 4.12 13.16
C ILE A 254 -7.82 4.76 12.52
N GLU A 255 -8.18 5.95 13.00
CA GLU A 255 -9.30 6.72 12.44
C GLU A 255 -9.07 7.01 10.96
N GLY A 256 -10.06 6.73 10.13
CA GLY A 256 -10.01 6.95 8.68
C GLY A 256 -9.14 5.98 7.89
N ALA A 257 -8.43 5.04 8.52
CA ALA A 257 -7.65 4.04 7.81
C ALA A 257 -8.54 2.89 7.31
N VAL A 258 -8.38 2.51 6.02
CA VAL A 258 -9.09 1.37 5.43
C VAL A 258 -8.24 0.61 4.42
N GLY A 259 -8.50 -0.69 4.31
CA GLY A 259 -7.85 -1.56 3.33
C GLY A 259 -6.39 -1.89 3.69
N CYS A 260 -5.57 -2.07 2.67
CA CYS A 260 -4.17 -2.40 2.85
C CYS A 260 -3.34 -1.16 3.16
N LEU A 261 -2.60 -1.18 4.27
CA LEU A 261 -1.55 -0.22 4.56
C LEU A 261 -0.20 -0.94 4.55
N THR A 262 0.78 -0.34 3.90
CA THR A 262 2.16 -0.83 3.86
C THR A 262 3.01 0.06 4.74
N MET A 263 3.39 -0.43 5.93
CA MET A 263 4.18 0.29 6.92
C MET A 263 5.64 -0.17 6.87
N GLN A 264 6.59 0.69 7.20
CA GLN A 264 8.00 0.34 7.28
C GLN A 264 8.55 0.57 8.68
N PHE A 265 9.36 -0.39 9.14
CA PHE A 265 9.99 -0.37 10.47
C PHE A 265 11.41 -0.90 10.42
N PHE A 266 12.26 -0.35 11.28
CA PHE A 266 13.49 -1.02 11.72
C PHE A 266 13.23 -1.83 12.98
N PHE A 267 13.85 -2.99 13.07
CA PHE A 267 13.78 -3.87 14.23
C PHE A 267 15.18 -4.36 14.66
N ASN A 268 15.55 -4.04 15.88
CA ASN A 268 16.77 -4.55 16.49
C ASN A 268 16.48 -5.85 17.25
N ARG A 269 17.10 -6.95 16.82
CA ARG A 269 16.83 -8.28 17.42
C ARG A 269 17.32 -8.42 18.84
N GLU A 270 18.42 -7.72 19.21
CA GLU A 270 19.02 -7.82 20.53
C GLU A 270 18.26 -6.98 21.55
N THR A 271 18.04 -5.71 21.23
CA THR A 271 17.39 -4.77 22.14
C THR A 271 15.86 -4.76 22.04
N LYS A 272 15.30 -5.43 21.02
CA LYS A 272 13.88 -5.42 20.68
C LYS A 272 13.32 -4.02 20.32
N ARG A 273 14.19 -3.06 20.05
CA ARG A 273 13.83 -1.72 19.61
C ARG A 273 13.13 -1.78 18.25
N ILE A 274 11.95 -1.15 18.15
CA ILE A 274 11.13 -1.04 16.93
C ILE A 274 10.98 0.44 16.61
N ILE A 275 11.36 0.84 15.39
CA ILE A 275 11.40 2.25 14.96
C ILE A 275 10.56 2.38 13.71
N GLY A 276 9.53 3.24 13.74
CA GLY A 276 8.66 3.56 12.60
C GLY A 276 9.37 4.47 11.59
N ILE A 277 9.15 4.21 10.31
CA ILE A 277 9.76 4.93 9.20
C ILE A 277 8.72 5.69 8.38
N GLU A 278 7.68 4.97 7.91
CA GLU A 278 6.62 5.53 7.07
C GLU A 278 5.39 4.61 7.01
N ILE A 279 4.26 5.17 6.59
CA ILE A 279 3.05 4.44 6.23
C ILE A 279 2.64 4.85 4.81
N ASN A 280 2.39 3.85 3.97
CA ASN A 280 1.85 4.02 2.62
C ASN A 280 0.47 3.34 2.59
N PRO A 281 -0.67 4.08 2.59
CA PRO A 281 -1.99 3.49 2.75
C PRO A 281 -2.52 2.89 1.42
N ARG A 282 -1.82 1.89 0.92
CA ARG A 282 -2.09 1.15 -0.32
C ARG A 282 -1.32 -0.17 -0.34
N PHE A 283 -1.62 -1.04 -1.32
CA PHE A 283 -0.84 -2.25 -1.58
C PHE A 283 0.61 -1.93 -1.97
N GLY A 284 1.57 -2.46 -1.22
CA GLY A 284 2.98 -2.40 -1.55
C GLY A 284 3.37 -3.35 -2.67
N GLY A 285 4.49 -3.08 -3.39
CA GLY A 285 5.00 -3.97 -4.44
C GLY A 285 5.38 -5.36 -3.95
N GLY A 286 5.71 -5.51 -2.67
CA GLY A 286 6.02 -6.78 -2.03
C GLY A 286 4.82 -7.51 -1.41
N TYR A 287 3.61 -6.95 -1.47
CA TYR A 287 2.40 -7.57 -0.93
C TYR A 287 2.16 -9.03 -1.40
N PRO A 288 2.54 -9.43 -2.63
CA PRO A 288 2.38 -10.85 -3.03
C PRO A 288 2.94 -11.85 -2.02
N LEU A 289 3.99 -11.52 -1.27
CA LEU A 289 4.50 -12.41 -0.21
C LEU A 289 3.45 -12.62 0.90
N SER A 290 2.81 -11.55 1.38
CA SER A 290 1.75 -11.64 2.39
C SER A 290 0.53 -12.41 1.85
N TYR A 291 0.15 -12.20 0.58
CA TYR A 291 -0.93 -12.93 -0.08
C TYR A 291 -0.67 -14.44 -0.12
N PHE A 292 0.53 -14.82 -0.57
CA PHE A 292 0.89 -16.24 -0.66
C PHE A 292 1.09 -16.89 0.72
N ALA A 293 1.42 -16.09 1.74
CA ALA A 293 1.43 -16.56 3.13
C ALA A 293 0.02 -16.80 3.70
N GLY A 294 -1.05 -16.41 3.01
CA GLY A 294 -2.43 -16.59 3.48
C GLY A 294 -3.14 -15.30 3.92
N ALA A 295 -2.43 -14.18 4.02
CA ALA A 295 -3.03 -12.87 4.30
C ALA A 295 -3.70 -12.29 3.05
N ASN A 296 -4.89 -12.80 2.77
CA ASN A 296 -5.63 -12.58 1.52
C ASN A 296 -6.50 -11.30 1.58
N TYR A 297 -5.86 -10.14 1.48
CA TYR A 297 -6.57 -8.85 1.51
C TYR A 297 -7.52 -8.60 0.33
N PRO A 298 -7.27 -9.08 -0.91
CA PRO A 298 -8.30 -9.09 -1.95
C PRO A 298 -9.61 -9.76 -1.52
N LYS A 299 -9.53 -10.92 -0.85
CA LYS A 299 -10.71 -11.61 -0.28
C LYS A 299 -11.36 -10.78 0.82
N PHE A 300 -10.58 -10.18 1.73
CA PHE A 300 -11.11 -9.33 2.80
C PHE A 300 -11.89 -8.14 2.25
N LEU A 301 -11.35 -7.45 1.23
CA LEU A 301 -12.04 -6.36 0.56
C LEU A 301 -13.37 -6.79 -0.08
N ILE A 302 -13.38 -7.94 -0.74
CA ILE A 302 -14.59 -8.49 -1.34
C ILE A 302 -15.61 -8.85 -0.24
N GLU A 303 -15.20 -9.48 0.84
CA GLU A 303 -16.07 -9.83 1.96
C GLU A 303 -16.67 -8.60 2.61
N GLU A 304 -15.89 -7.56 2.89
CA GLU A 304 -16.38 -6.36 3.56
C GLU A 304 -17.19 -5.44 2.63
N TYR A 305 -16.68 -5.17 1.43
CA TYR A 305 -17.25 -4.12 0.58
C TYR A 305 -18.32 -4.64 -0.38
N ILE A 306 -18.23 -5.89 -0.85
CA ILE A 306 -19.21 -6.51 -1.75
C ILE A 306 -20.21 -7.33 -0.94
N LEU A 307 -19.72 -8.30 -0.14
CA LEU A 307 -20.58 -9.22 0.60
C LEU A 307 -21.13 -8.64 1.92
N LYS A 308 -20.68 -7.43 2.31
CA LYS A 308 -21.10 -6.72 3.54
C LYS A 308 -20.93 -7.55 4.82
N ARG A 309 -19.88 -8.38 4.85
CA ARG A 309 -19.52 -9.20 6.01
C ARG A 309 -18.58 -8.43 6.92
N GLU A 310 -18.66 -8.73 8.22
CA GLU A 310 -17.63 -8.33 9.17
C GLU A 310 -16.47 -9.34 9.12
N LEU A 311 -15.26 -8.82 9.34
CA LEU A 311 -14.05 -9.63 9.39
C LEU A 311 -13.58 -9.77 10.83
N ASP A 312 -13.22 -11.00 11.20
CA ASP A 312 -12.45 -11.25 12.39
C ASP A 312 -10.96 -10.90 12.17
N TYR A 313 -10.20 -10.79 13.26
CA TYR A 313 -8.75 -10.65 13.17
C TYR A 313 -8.09 -11.96 12.72
N VAL A 314 -7.26 -11.87 11.70
CA VAL A 314 -6.61 -13.03 11.05
C VAL A 314 -5.11 -13.02 11.35
N GLU A 315 -4.60 -14.13 11.90
CA GLU A 315 -3.19 -14.30 12.26
C GLU A 315 -2.62 -15.67 11.85
N ASP A 316 -3.38 -16.48 11.14
CA ASP A 316 -3.01 -17.84 10.71
C ASP A 316 -2.22 -17.90 9.39
N TRP A 317 -1.63 -16.77 8.97
CA TRP A 317 -0.75 -16.72 7.81
C TRP A 317 0.58 -17.45 8.08
N GLU A 318 1.19 -17.98 7.01
CA GLU A 318 2.43 -18.77 7.04
C GLU A 318 3.62 -17.91 7.46
N GLU A 319 4.31 -18.32 8.53
CA GLU A 319 5.59 -17.78 8.97
C GLU A 319 6.75 -18.43 8.21
N ASN A 320 7.84 -17.67 8.03
CA ASN A 320 9.05 -18.14 7.34
C ASN A 320 8.84 -18.51 5.87
N LEU A 321 7.78 -18.03 5.24
CA LEU A 321 7.64 -18.13 3.79
C LEU A 321 8.65 -17.20 3.11
N LEU A 322 9.57 -17.80 2.32
CA LEU A 322 10.58 -17.07 1.55
C LEU A 322 10.05 -16.77 0.14
N MET A 323 10.01 -15.51 -0.23
CA MET A 323 9.75 -15.08 -1.61
C MET A 323 11.05 -14.76 -2.33
N LEU A 324 11.25 -15.38 -3.47
CA LEU A 324 12.30 -15.08 -4.44
C LEU A 324 11.63 -14.57 -5.71
N ARG A 325 11.66 -13.25 -5.93
CA ARG A 325 11.15 -12.66 -7.18
C ARG A 325 12.18 -12.89 -8.28
N TYR A 326 11.69 -13.26 -9.45
CA TYR A 326 12.44 -13.38 -10.68
C TYR A 326 11.74 -12.60 -11.78
N ASP A 327 12.42 -12.34 -12.88
CA ASP A 327 11.83 -11.71 -14.03
C ASP A 327 11.05 -12.74 -14.85
N ASP A 328 9.85 -12.36 -15.28
CA ASP A 328 8.94 -13.15 -16.11
C ASP A 328 8.26 -12.20 -17.10
N GLU A 329 7.94 -12.66 -18.30
CA GLU A 329 7.52 -11.82 -19.41
C GLU A 329 6.01 -11.93 -19.65
N VAL A 330 5.43 -10.80 -20.05
CA VAL A 330 4.12 -10.73 -20.68
C VAL A 330 4.33 -10.37 -22.15
N LEU A 331 4.00 -11.27 -23.05
CA LEU A 331 4.20 -11.07 -24.47
C LEU A 331 2.97 -10.41 -25.12
N VAL A 332 3.19 -9.33 -25.85
CA VAL A 332 2.16 -8.62 -26.62
C VAL A 332 2.46 -8.81 -28.10
N HIS A 333 1.61 -9.58 -28.78
CA HIS A 333 1.75 -9.85 -30.21
C HIS A 333 1.21 -8.69 -31.04
N HIS A 334 1.81 -8.48 -32.21
CA HIS A 334 1.41 -7.43 -33.18
C HIS A 334 1.42 -6.02 -32.55
N TYR A 335 2.47 -5.74 -31.74
CA TYR A 335 2.67 -4.41 -31.17
C TYR A 335 2.94 -3.40 -32.29
N GLU A 336 2.12 -2.36 -32.35
CA GLU A 336 2.28 -1.20 -33.23
C GLU A 336 2.61 0.03 -32.38
N ASN A 337 3.61 0.83 -32.79
CA ASN A 337 4.01 2.07 -32.12
C ASN A 337 3.03 3.21 -32.38
#